data_4a3e47b516e4f03b8712ec91c8f78a99
#
_entry.id   4a3e47b516e4f03b8712ec91c8f78a99
#
_cell.length_a   1.000
_cell.length_b   1.000
_cell.length_c   1.000
_cell.angle_alpha   90.00
_cell.angle_beta   90.00
_cell.angle_gamma   90.00
#
_symmetry.space_group_name_H-M   'P 1'
#
loop_
_entity.id
_entity.type
_entity.pdbx_description
1 polymer ?
#
loop_
_entity_poly.entity_id
_entity_poly.type
_entity_poly.pdbx_seq_one_letter_code
_entity_poly.pdbx_strand_id
1 'polypeptide(L)'
;MLKVLKLFVIVFFLNQNLVKADFVKPNSNIKPDEVIKIQLKSLMKNDVPSKDNGIKQTWEFAHPNNQRFTGPLDNFTKMIKGDSYKMLIGHIGHEISEIDNDNKRA
;
A
#
# COMPACT_ATOMS: atom_id res chain seq x y z
N MET A 1 19.80 8.74 -39.22
CA MET A 1 18.56 8.12 -38.80
C MET A 1 18.73 7.16 -37.68
N LEU A 2 19.68 6.20 -37.74
CA LEU A 2 19.87 5.23 -36.69
C LEU A 2 20.23 5.87 -35.32
N LYS A 3 20.99 6.93 -35.35
CA LYS A 3 21.37 7.64 -34.11
C LYS A 3 20.18 8.30 -33.45
N VAL A 4 19.26 8.85 -34.24
CA VAL A 4 18.06 9.48 -33.72
C VAL A 4 17.13 8.42 -33.11
N LEU A 5 17.02 7.28 -33.76
CA LEU A 5 16.22 6.16 -33.25
C LEU A 5 16.74 5.65 -31.91
N LYS A 6 18.06 5.50 -31.78
CA LYS A 6 18.66 5.07 -30.51
C LYS A 6 18.39 6.07 -29.40
N LEU A 7 18.50 7.34 -29.69
CA LEU A 7 18.23 8.38 -28.71
C LEU A 7 16.76 8.32 -28.25
N PHE A 8 15.86 8.10 -29.17
CA PHE A 8 14.43 7.98 -28.86
C PHE A 8 14.16 6.79 -27.92
N VAL A 9 14.80 5.65 -28.17
CA VAL A 9 14.65 4.48 -27.35
C VAL A 9 15.16 4.75 -25.92
N ILE A 10 16.29 5.43 -25.79
CA ILE A 10 16.84 5.77 -24.49
C ILE A 10 15.86 6.66 -23.69
N VAL A 11 15.28 7.64 -24.34
CA VAL A 11 14.29 8.52 -23.70
C VAL A 11 13.08 7.70 -23.22
N PHE A 12 12.64 6.75 -24.02
CA PHE A 12 11.53 5.87 -23.65
C PHE A 12 11.84 5.07 -22.38
N PHE A 13 13.02 4.49 -22.28
CA PHE A 13 13.42 3.76 -21.08
C PHE A 13 13.51 4.65 -19.85
N LEU A 14 14.01 5.87 -20.01
CA LEU A 14 14.06 6.83 -18.92
C LEU A 14 12.66 7.15 -18.39
N ASN A 15 11.70 7.31 -19.31
CA ASN A 15 10.32 7.56 -18.92
C ASN A 15 9.75 6.39 -18.11
N GLN A 16 10.06 5.17 -18.49
CA GLN A 16 9.60 3.99 -17.74
C GLN A 16 10.21 3.95 -16.34
N ASN A 17 11.47 4.35 -16.20
CA ASN A 17 12.13 4.37 -14.90
C ASN A 17 11.56 5.44 -13.97
N LEU A 18 10.90 6.44 -14.52
CA LEU A 18 10.26 7.49 -13.71
C LEU A 18 8.88 7.08 -13.20
N VAL A 19 8.32 5.99 -13.72
CA VAL A 19 7.03 5.50 -13.25
C VAL A 19 7.23 4.78 -11.92
N LYS A 20 6.96 5.47 -10.84
CA LYS A 20 7.00 4.92 -9.48
C LYS A 20 5.62 5.00 -8.88
N ALA A 21 5.31 4.03 -8.03
CA ALA A 21 4.07 4.10 -7.27
C ALA A 21 4.18 5.24 -6.26
N ASP A 22 3.26 6.18 -6.35
CA ASP A 22 3.12 7.21 -5.34
C ASP A 22 2.18 6.69 -4.27
N PHE A 23 2.67 6.65 -3.03
CA PHE A 23 1.83 6.22 -1.93
C PHE A 23 0.83 7.31 -1.55
N VAL A 24 -0.40 6.88 -1.28
CA VAL A 24 -1.39 7.76 -0.68
C VAL A 24 -0.96 8.03 0.75
N LYS A 25 -0.94 9.30 1.12
CA LYS A 25 -0.53 9.73 2.46
C LYS A 25 -1.76 10.06 3.30
N PRO A 26 -1.69 9.85 4.62
CA PRO A 26 -2.77 10.27 5.50
C PRO A 26 -3.05 11.76 5.38
N ASN A 27 -4.32 12.11 5.31
CA ASN A 27 -4.74 13.51 5.36
C ASN A 27 -6.19 13.59 5.84
N SER A 28 -6.61 14.78 6.24
CA SER A 28 -7.92 14.97 6.85
C SER A 28 -9.10 14.77 5.89
N ASN A 29 -8.84 14.75 4.60
CA ASN A 29 -9.89 14.54 3.59
C ASN A 29 -10.23 13.07 3.39
N ILE A 30 -9.41 12.16 3.90
CA ILE A 30 -9.64 10.73 3.76
C ILE A 30 -10.39 10.23 4.98
N LYS A 31 -11.59 9.69 4.75
CA LYS A 31 -12.43 9.16 5.83
C LYS A 31 -11.89 7.83 6.33
N PRO A 32 -12.19 7.44 7.58
CA PRO A 32 -11.69 6.18 8.14
C PRO A 32 -12.01 4.95 7.30
N ASP A 33 -13.21 4.86 6.74
CA ASP A 33 -13.57 3.73 5.87
C ASP A 33 -12.78 3.71 4.58
N GLU A 34 -12.41 4.87 4.06
CA GLU A 34 -11.55 4.97 2.89
C GLU A 34 -10.12 4.49 3.19
N VAL A 35 -9.63 4.78 4.39
CA VAL A 35 -8.32 4.28 4.83
C VAL A 35 -8.31 2.76 4.79
N ILE A 36 -9.33 2.13 5.34
CA ILE A 36 -9.44 0.66 5.34
C ILE A 36 -9.49 0.13 3.92
N LYS A 37 -10.25 0.78 3.05
CA LYS A 37 -10.32 0.38 1.64
C LYS A 37 -8.98 0.44 0.95
N ILE A 38 -8.23 1.51 1.19
CA ILE A 38 -6.89 1.67 0.60
C ILE A 38 -5.97 0.55 1.08
N GLN A 39 -5.97 0.28 2.38
CA GLN A 39 -5.13 -0.76 2.95
C GLN A 39 -5.47 -2.14 2.40
N LEU A 40 -6.74 -2.49 2.38
CA LEU A 40 -7.17 -3.81 1.92
C LEU A 40 -6.93 -3.99 0.42
N LYS A 41 -7.23 -2.98 -0.38
CA LYS A 41 -6.95 -3.04 -1.82
C LYS A 41 -5.46 -3.19 -2.09
N SER A 42 -4.66 -2.48 -1.33
CA SER A 42 -3.21 -2.54 -1.48
C SER A 42 -2.68 -3.94 -1.15
N LEU A 43 -3.20 -4.56 -0.11
CA LEU A 43 -2.79 -5.91 0.26
C LEU A 43 -3.29 -6.97 -0.72
N MET A 44 -4.43 -6.76 -1.37
CA MET A 44 -4.90 -7.64 -2.43
C MET A 44 -3.89 -7.74 -3.56
N LYS A 45 -3.24 -6.64 -3.88
CA LYS A 45 -2.26 -6.54 -4.95
C LYS A 45 -0.90 -6.13 -4.37
N ASN A 46 -0.46 -6.87 -3.37
CA ASN A 46 0.71 -6.50 -2.60
C ASN A 46 1.95 -6.22 -3.45
N ASP A 47 2.18 -7.02 -4.46
CA ASP A 47 3.41 -6.93 -5.27
C ASP A 47 3.24 -6.11 -6.55
N VAL A 48 2.22 -5.26 -6.60
CA VAL A 48 1.97 -4.39 -7.75
C VAL A 48 2.06 -2.94 -7.30
N PRO A 49 2.85 -2.10 -7.96
CA PRO A 49 3.71 -2.37 -9.12
C PRO A 49 5.04 -3.03 -8.76
N SER A 50 5.38 -3.15 -7.50
CA SER A 50 6.63 -3.73 -7.06
C SER A 50 6.43 -4.57 -5.81
N LYS A 51 7.44 -5.38 -5.48
CA LYS A 51 7.37 -6.27 -4.33
C LYS A 51 7.03 -5.52 -3.04
N ASP A 52 6.05 -6.05 -2.32
CA ASP A 52 5.60 -5.53 -1.02
C ASP A 52 5.08 -4.09 -1.06
N ASN A 53 4.71 -3.62 -2.24
CA ASN A 53 4.17 -2.26 -2.37
C ASN A 53 2.90 -2.07 -1.55
N GLY A 54 2.05 -3.09 -1.49
CA GLY A 54 0.82 -3.03 -0.71
C GLY A 54 1.07 -2.91 0.79
N ILE A 55 2.05 -3.65 1.29
CA ILE A 55 2.45 -3.56 2.69
C ILE A 55 2.99 -2.17 3.00
N LYS A 56 3.78 -1.61 2.10
CA LYS A 56 4.31 -0.24 2.26
C LYS A 56 3.19 0.80 2.28
N GLN A 57 2.20 0.66 1.42
CA GLN A 57 1.03 1.54 1.42
C GLN A 57 0.25 1.41 2.72
N THR A 58 0.07 0.20 3.21
CA THR A 58 -0.61 -0.05 4.47
C THR A 58 0.13 0.59 5.64
N TRP A 59 1.45 0.53 5.63
CA TRP A 59 2.31 1.15 6.63
C TRP A 59 2.10 2.67 6.70
N GLU A 60 1.88 3.32 5.57
CA GLU A 60 1.67 4.77 5.53
C GLU A 60 0.49 5.20 6.40
N PHE A 61 -0.52 4.34 6.54
CA PHE A 61 -1.71 4.63 7.33
C PHE A 61 -1.67 4.02 8.74
N ALA A 62 -0.60 3.34 9.10
CA ALA A 62 -0.49 2.77 10.43
C ALA A 62 -0.40 3.90 11.46
N HIS A 63 -1.14 3.76 12.54
CA HIS A 63 -1.12 4.76 13.60
C HIS A 63 0.31 4.90 14.15
N PRO A 64 0.77 6.13 14.48
CA PRO A 64 2.13 6.32 14.98
C PRO A 64 2.52 5.43 16.15
N ASN A 65 1.60 5.16 17.06
CA ASN A 65 1.87 4.25 18.17
C ASN A 65 2.12 2.82 17.67
N ASN A 66 1.34 2.38 16.70
CA ASN A 66 1.55 1.06 16.09
C ASN A 66 2.88 1.00 15.35
N GLN A 67 3.26 2.08 14.69
CA GLN A 67 4.55 2.15 14.01
C GLN A 67 5.71 2.00 15.00
N ARG A 68 5.58 2.55 16.19
CA ARG A 68 6.60 2.39 17.22
C ARG A 68 6.73 0.95 17.71
N PHE A 69 5.61 0.26 17.85
CA PHE A 69 5.62 -1.13 18.31
C PHE A 69 6.04 -2.11 17.23
N THR A 70 5.61 -1.88 16.00
CA THR A 70 5.82 -2.82 14.91
C THR A 70 6.94 -2.40 13.96
N GLY A 71 7.43 -1.18 14.09
CA GLY A 71 8.46 -0.66 13.23
C GLY A 71 9.84 -1.15 13.60
N PRO A 72 10.80 -0.94 12.72
CA PRO A 72 10.67 -0.26 11.44
C PRO A 72 9.86 -1.07 10.42
N LEU A 73 9.73 -0.52 9.21
CA LEU A 73 8.95 -1.14 8.14
C LEU A 73 9.27 -2.63 7.93
N ASP A 74 10.52 -3.02 8.06
CA ASP A 74 10.92 -4.42 7.90
C ASP A 74 10.20 -5.33 8.91
N ASN A 75 10.08 -4.89 10.14
CA ASN A 75 9.37 -5.64 11.17
C ASN A 75 7.87 -5.68 10.91
N PHE A 76 7.31 -4.58 10.46
CA PHE A 76 5.91 -4.53 10.05
C PHE A 76 5.65 -5.50 8.91
N THR A 77 6.55 -5.54 7.93
CA THR A 77 6.46 -6.47 6.79
C THR A 77 6.48 -7.92 7.27
N LYS A 78 7.38 -8.25 8.18
CA LYS A 78 7.44 -9.61 8.76
C LYS A 78 6.16 -9.95 9.50
N MET A 79 5.60 -9.00 10.22
CA MET A 79 4.35 -9.21 10.95
C MET A 79 3.20 -9.50 9.98
N ILE A 80 3.07 -8.71 8.93
CA ILE A 80 1.99 -8.92 7.95
C ILE A 80 2.13 -10.25 7.22
N LYS A 81 3.35 -10.68 6.95
CA LYS A 81 3.61 -11.98 6.30
C LYS A 81 3.52 -13.16 7.27
N GLY A 82 3.39 -12.90 8.55
CA GLY A 82 3.27 -13.94 9.56
C GLY A 82 1.91 -14.61 9.58
N ASP A 83 1.78 -15.64 10.39
CA ASP A 83 0.61 -16.53 10.38
C ASP A 83 -0.70 -15.81 10.71
N SER A 84 -0.65 -14.75 11.51
CA SER A 84 -1.86 -14.04 11.91
C SER A 84 -2.45 -13.15 10.82
N TYR A 85 -1.62 -12.68 9.88
CA TYR A 85 -2.05 -11.68 8.91
C TYR A 85 -1.83 -12.07 7.46
N LYS A 86 -1.07 -13.11 7.19
CA LYS A 86 -0.71 -13.47 5.81
C LYS A 86 -1.91 -13.71 4.91
N MET A 87 -3.05 -14.05 5.48
CA MET A 87 -4.29 -14.26 4.72
C MET A 87 -4.75 -13.01 3.97
N LEU A 88 -4.33 -11.83 4.42
CA LEU A 88 -4.71 -10.58 3.76
C LEU A 88 -3.94 -10.34 2.47
N ILE A 89 -2.75 -10.92 2.35
CA ILE A 89 -1.91 -10.72 1.17
C ILE A 89 -2.50 -11.50 0.01
N GLY A 90 -2.83 -10.79 -1.06
CA GLY A 90 -3.38 -11.43 -2.26
C GLY A 90 -4.78 -11.98 -2.09
N HIS A 91 -5.53 -11.52 -1.09
CA HIS A 91 -6.90 -12.01 -0.92
C HIS A 91 -7.77 -11.64 -2.13
N ILE A 92 -8.82 -12.43 -2.36
CA ILE A 92 -9.62 -12.33 -3.58
C ILE A 92 -10.62 -11.18 -3.49
N GLY A 93 -11.15 -10.94 -2.33
CA GLY A 93 -12.13 -9.89 -2.13
C GLY A 93 -12.40 -9.64 -0.67
N HIS A 94 -13.09 -8.55 -0.39
CA HIS A 94 -13.45 -8.16 0.96
C HIS A 94 -14.71 -7.32 0.92
N GLU A 95 -15.36 -7.24 2.07
CA GLU A 95 -16.50 -6.38 2.28
C GLU A 95 -16.26 -5.55 3.52
N ILE A 96 -16.53 -4.26 3.41
CA ILE A 96 -16.37 -3.33 4.52
C ILE A 96 -17.76 -2.84 4.87
N SER A 97 -18.18 -3.08 6.12
CA SER A 97 -19.46 -2.62 6.60
C SER A 97 -19.28 -1.91 7.93
N GLU A 98 -20.13 -0.93 8.16
CA GLU A 98 -20.18 -0.24 9.44
C GLU A 98 -21.00 -1.10 10.39
N ILE A 99 -20.35 -1.59 11.43
CA ILE A 99 -21.02 -2.51 12.37
C ILE A 99 -21.81 -1.73 13.39
N ASP A 100 -21.20 -0.70 13.96
CA ASP A 100 -21.82 0.06 15.02
C ASP A 100 -21.18 1.44 15.07
N ASN A 101 -22.00 2.45 14.83
CA ASN A 101 -21.57 3.83 14.91
C ASN A 101 -21.94 4.47 16.23
N ASP A 102 -22.36 3.66 17.18
CA ASP A 102 -22.73 4.12 18.50
C ASP A 102 -21.48 4.44 19.31
N ASN A 103 -21.47 5.57 19.99
CA ASN A 103 -20.32 6.01 20.77
C ASN A 103 -19.99 5.09 21.95
N LYS A 104 -20.82 4.14 22.25
CA LYS A 104 -20.57 3.18 23.34
C LYS A 104 -19.33 2.34 23.14
N ARG A 105 -18.81 2.30 21.93
CA ARG A 105 -17.68 1.47 21.59
C ARG A 105 -16.36 2.24 21.59
N ALA A 106 -16.43 3.48 21.85
CA ALA A 106 -15.24 4.33 21.81
C ALA A 106 -14.17 3.89 22.80
#